data_c7b511d40edb989014fbdef1a1b055ea
#
_entry.id   c7b511d40edb989014fbdef1a1b055ea
#
_cell.length_a   1.000
_cell.length_b   1.000
_cell.length_c   1.000
_cell.angle_alpha   90.00
_cell.angle_beta   90.00
_cell.angle_gamma   90.00
#
_symmetry.space_group_name_H-M   'P 1'
#
loop_
_entity.id
_entity.type
_entity.pdbx_description
1 polymer ?
#
loop_
_entity_poly.entity_id
_entity_poly.type
_entity_poly.pdbx_seq_one_letter_code
_entity_poly.pdbx_strand_id
1 'polypeptide(L)'
;MGLFTKDPLQIISFASYGTDAMLYIRGRALEDENIDLSRKGLFGLLKNSWKRFEADEIANTSIKIKLPDNSFYYTKTDAKGYFKFKQKISGLSELTNEEGWLSYELSFDDPHPNRVIIQDNRFQGEVLIPASNVDFGVISDIDDTILHTGVTSFLKMKLI
;
A
#
# COMPACT_ATOMS: atom_id res chain seq x y z
N MET A 1 -7.66 -32.72 -14.47
CA MET A 1 -6.57 -32.52 -13.49
C MET A 1 -6.40 -31.00 -13.38
N GLY A 2 -7.17 -30.37 -12.47
CA GLY A 2 -7.15 -28.90 -12.29
C GLY A 2 -5.86 -28.57 -11.53
N LEU A 3 -4.90 -27.95 -12.22
CA LEU A 3 -3.81 -27.28 -11.56
C LEU A 3 -4.45 -26.09 -10.80
N PHE A 4 -4.41 -26.14 -9.48
CA PHE A 4 -4.62 -24.94 -8.66
C PHE A 4 -3.45 -24.00 -8.94
N THR A 5 -3.63 -23.11 -9.89
CA THR A 5 -2.70 -21.99 -10.08
C THR A 5 -2.90 -21.07 -8.88
N LYS A 6 -1.87 -20.94 -8.05
CA LYS A 6 -1.86 -19.97 -6.97
C LYS A 6 -2.02 -18.56 -7.57
N ASP A 7 -2.75 -17.70 -6.87
CA ASP A 7 -2.96 -16.34 -7.33
C ASP A 7 -1.63 -15.56 -7.42
N PRO A 8 -1.51 -14.61 -8.36
CA PRO A 8 -0.30 -13.81 -8.53
C PRO A 8 0.07 -13.05 -7.26
N LEU A 9 1.34 -12.69 -7.11
CA LEU A 9 1.84 -11.89 -6.00
C LEU A 9 1.81 -10.41 -6.33
N GLN A 10 1.50 -9.59 -5.30
CA GLN A 10 1.55 -8.14 -5.38
C GLN A 10 2.06 -7.52 -4.08
N ILE A 11 2.54 -6.27 -4.19
CA ILE A 11 2.88 -5.43 -3.05
C ILE A 11 2.00 -4.19 -3.10
N ILE A 12 1.27 -3.93 -2.02
CA ILE A 12 0.49 -2.70 -1.86
C ILE A 12 1.28 -1.76 -0.95
N SER A 13 1.63 -0.59 -1.48
CA SER A 13 2.17 0.51 -0.68
C SER A 13 1.05 1.27 0.01
N PHE A 14 1.24 1.61 1.29
CA PHE A 14 0.31 2.47 2.02
C PHE A 14 0.82 3.91 2.01
N ALA A 15 -0.12 4.85 2.15
CA ALA A 15 0.22 6.25 2.36
C ALA A 15 1.27 6.37 3.49
N SER A 16 2.37 6.99 3.17
CA SER A 16 3.58 7.03 3.99
C SER A 16 4.04 8.47 4.14
N TYR A 17 4.90 8.74 5.11
CA TYR A 17 5.41 10.08 5.37
C TYR A 17 6.87 10.03 5.78
N GLY A 18 7.52 11.17 5.68
CA GLY A 18 8.91 11.33 6.09
C GLY A 18 9.25 12.76 6.46
N THR A 19 10.51 12.98 6.70
CA THR A 19 11.14 14.29 6.81
C THR A 19 12.38 14.31 5.93
N ASP A 20 13.04 15.42 5.77
CA ASP A 20 14.32 15.47 5.03
C ASP A 20 15.38 14.49 5.55
N ALA A 21 15.27 14.06 6.80
CA ALA A 21 16.26 13.20 7.47
C ALA A 21 15.71 11.82 7.90
N MET A 22 14.45 11.50 7.65
CA MET A 22 13.82 10.27 8.09
C MET A 22 12.81 9.78 7.06
N LEU A 23 13.01 8.57 6.56
CA LEU A 23 12.09 7.87 5.68
C LEU A 23 11.27 6.85 6.46
N TYR A 24 9.93 6.89 6.30
CA TYR A 24 9.02 5.91 6.84
C TYR A 24 8.08 5.39 5.77
N ILE A 25 8.19 4.11 5.44
CA ILE A 25 7.39 3.41 4.42
C ILE A 25 6.66 2.23 5.07
N ARG A 26 5.44 2.01 4.64
CA ARG A 26 4.62 0.86 5.03
C ARG A 26 3.93 0.25 3.82
N GLY A 27 3.63 -1.03 3.94
CA GLY A 27 2.86 -1.74 2.91
C GLY A 27 2.55 -3.17 3.33
N ARG A 28 2.00 -3.91 2.39
CA ARG A 28 1.65 -5.31 2.56
C ARG A 28 1.93 -6.10 1.28
N ALA A 29 2.52 -7.28 1.43
CA ALA A 29 2.68 -8.25 0.37
C ALA A 29 1.59 -9.32 0.51
N LEU A 30 0.86 -9.61 -0.56
CA LEU A 30 -0.27 -10.53 -0.59
C LEU A 30 -0.47 -11.14 -1.99
N GLU A 31 -1.34 -12.13 -2.07
CA GLU A 31 -1.83 -12.64 -3.33
C GLU A 31 -2.84 -11.66 -3.97
N ASP A 32 -2.78 -11.52 -5.30
CA ASP A 32 -3.76 -10.74 -6.07
C ASP A 32 -4.91 -11.64 -6.50
N GLU A 33 -6.01 -11.58 -5.80
CA GLU A 33 -7.21 -12.37 -6.09
C GLU A 33 -8.01 -11.91 -7.32
N ASN A 34 -7.45 -11.04 -8.17
CA ASN A 34 -8.11 -10.53 -9.38
C ASN A 34 -9.55 -10.07 -9.12
N ILE A 35 -9.72 -9.12 -8.18
CA ILE A 35 -11.04 -8.64 -7.77
C ILE A 35 -11.65 -7.84 -8.92
N ASP A 36 -12.59 -8.42 -9.63
CA ASP A 36 -13.35 -7.74 -10.69
C ASP A 36 -14.32 -6.70 -10.07
N LEU A 37 -13.87 -5.45 -10.05
CA LEU A 37 -14.65 -4.30 -9.56
C LEU A 37 -15.75 -3.88 -10.54
N SER A 38 -15.83 -4.47 -11.74
CA SER A 38 -16.82 -4.12 -12.77
C SER A 38 -18.21 -4.67 -12.49
N ARG A 39 -18.35 -5.67 -11.61
CA ARG A 39 -19.62 -6.28 -11.24
C ARG A 39 -20.40 -5.38 -10.28
N LYS A 40 -21.25 -4.54 -10.85
CA LYS A 40 -22.21 -3.72 -10.12
C LYS A 40 -23.29 -4.61 -9.47
N GLY A 41 -23.32 -4.66 -8.13
CA GLY A 41 -24.36 -5.32 -7.35
C GLY A 41 -23.93 -5.60 -5.91
N LEU A 42 -24.87 -5.54 -4.96
CA LEU A 42 -24.61 -5.79 -3.54
C LEU A 42 -23.94 -7.16 -3.28
N PHE A 43 -24.32 -8.19 -4.03
CA PHE A 43 -23.69 -9.52 -3.96
C PHE A 43 -22.24 -9.51 -4.45
N GLY A 44 -21.92 -8.74 -5.49
CA GLY A 44 -20.57 -8.56 -5.98
C GLY A 44 -19.69 -7.83 -4.96
N LEU A 45 -20.22 -6.79 -4.33
CA LEU A 45 -19.51 -6.03 -3.29
C LEU A 45 -19.23 -6.89 -2.04
N LEU A 46 -20.22 -7.66 -1.57
CA LEU A 46 -20.03 -8.57 -0.43
C LEU A 46 -19.03 -9.68 -0.73
N LYS A 47 -19.10 -10.30 -1.91
CA LYS A 47 -18.15 -11.33 -2.34
C LYS A 47 -16.73 -10.76 -2.47
N ASN A 48 -16.58 -9.57 -3.04
CA ASN A 48 -15.30 -8.89 -3.18
C ASN A 48 -14.73 -8.46 -1.81
N SER A 49 -15.59 -8.03 -0.88
CA SER A 49 -15.18 -7.74 0.49
C SER A 49 -14.70 -9.00 1.20
N TRP A 50 -15.42 -10.12 1.06
CA TRP A 50 -14.99 -11.41 1.64
C TRP A 50 -13.65 -11.87 1.11
N LYS A 51 -13.44 -11.82 -0.20
CA LYS A 51 -12.16 -12.16 -0.83
C LYS A 51 -11.00 -11.30 -0.32
N ARG A 52 -11.21 -10.01 -0.06
CA ARG A 52 -10.19 -9.14 0.55
C ARG A 52 -9.75 -9.58 1.94
N PHE A 53 -10.60 -10.29 2.68
CA PHE A 53 -10.27 -10.87 3.97
C PHE A 53 -9.55 -12.23 3.86
N GLU A 54 -9.71 -12.93 2.74
CA GLU A 54 -9.13 -14.26 2.49
C GLU A 54 -7.81 -14.21 1.69
N ALA A 55 -7.40 -13.02 1.20
CA ALA A 55 -6.14 -12.89 0.45
C ALA A 55 -4.95 -13.42 1.28
N ASP A 56 -4.30 -14.46 0.77
CA ASP A 56 -3.17 -15.11 1.44
C ASP A 56 -2.00 -14.14 1.58
N GLU A 57 -1.50 -14.04 2.78
CA GLU A 57 -0.39 -13.15 3.13
C GLU A 57 0.94 -13.75 2.69
N ILE A 58 1.84 -12.91 2.20
CA ILE A 58 3.21 -13.31 1.90
C ILE A 58 4.12 -12.93 3.07
N ALA A 59 4.24 -13.89 3.99
CA ALA A 59 4.99 -13.73 5.22
C ALA A 59 6.50 -13.91 5.03
N ASN A 60 7.29 -13.23 5.87
CA ASN A 60 8.73 -13.38 6.00
C ASN A 60 9.54 -13.21 4.70
N THR A 61 8.98 -12.52 3.70
CA THR A 61 9.65 -12.26 2.43
C THR A 61 10.42 -10.93 2.47
N SER A 62 11.52 -10.88 1.75
CA SER A 62 12.34 -9.67 1.61
C SER A 62 11.72 -8.73 0.57
N ILE A 63 11.57 -7.48 0.95
CA ILE A 63 11.11 -6.39 0.08
C ILE A 63 12.27 -5.45 -0.15
N LYS A 64 12.57 -5.21 -1.41
CA LYS A 64 13.54 -4.23 -1.87
C LYS A 64 12.83 -2.91 -2.15
N ILE A 65 13.39 -1.83 -1.66
CA ILE A 65 12.92 -0.44 -1.85
C ILE A 65 13.98 0.27 -2.68
N LYS A 66 13.58 0.84 -3.80
CA LYS A 66 14.46 1.63 -4.68
C LYS A 66 13.99 3.08 -4.68
N LEU A 67 14.88 4.00 -4.33
CA LEU A 67 14.64 5.44 -4.42
C LEU A 67 15.04 6.02 -5.78
N PRO A 68 14.61 7.26 -6.11
CA PRO A 68 14.92 7.90 -7.40
C PRO A 68 16.42 8.10 -7.68
N ASP A 69 17.24 8.24 -6.64
CA ASP A 69 18.71 8.35 -6.73
C ASP A 69 19.42 7.01 -7.00
N ASN A 70 18.62 5.93 -7.23
CA ASN A 70 19.08 4.54 -7.34
C ASN A 70 19.70 3.94 -6.07
N SER A 71 19.51 4.53 -4.92
CA SER A 71 19.79 3.87 -3.65
C SER A 71 18.78 2.74 -3.38
N PHE A 72 19.24 1.68 -2.69
CA PHE A 72 18.46 0.50 -2.39
C PHE A 72 18.44 0.23 -0.89
N TYR A 73 17.27 -0.14 -0.40
CA TYR A 73 17.03 -0.53 0.99
C TYR A 73 16.21 -1.81 1.03
N TYR A 74 16.25 -2.49 2.18
CA TYR A 74 15.57 -3.77 2.35
C TYR A 74 14.80 -3.79 3.66
N THR A 75 13.66 -4.47 3.62
CA THR A 75 12.85 -4.78 4.80
C THR A 75 12.24 -6.16 4.63
N LYS A 76 11.58 -6.70 5.66
CA LYS A 76 10.87 -7.98 5.58
C LYS A 76 9.43 -7.83 6.00
N THR A 77 8.58 -8.65 5.41
CA THR A 77 7.19 -8.78 5.86
C THR A 77 7.10 -9.58 7.16
N ASP A 78 6.13 -9.23 7.98
CA ASP A 78 5.74 -10.00 9.16
C ASP A 78 4.89 -11.24 8.80
N ALA A 79 4.39 -11.95 9.80
CA ALA A 79 3.54 -13.15 9.63
C ALA A 79 2.22 -12.86 8.90
N LYS A 80 1.81 -11.60 8.81
CA LYS A 80 0.58 -11.14 8.12
C LYS A 80 0.87 -10.39 6.82
N GLY A 81 2.09 -10.53 6.29
CA GLY A 81 2.50 -9.88 5.06
C GLY A 81 2.76 -8.38 5.17
N TYR A 82 2.61 -7.75 6.34
CA TYR A 82 2.91 -6.33 6.49
C TYR A 82 4.39 -6.07 6.63
N PHE A 83 4.86 -4.96 6.07
CA PHE A 83 6.20 -4.47 6.29
C PHE A 83 6.21 -3.01 6.73
N LYS A 84 7.25 -2.65 7.48
CA LYS A 84 7.57 -1.30 7.90
C LYS A 84 9.05 -1.06 7.67
N PHE A 85 9.37 0.05 7.05
CA PHE A 85 10.73 0.53 6.89
C PHE A 85 10.82 1.91 7.52
N LYS A 86 11.76 2.10 8.44
CA LYS A 86 12.03 3.38 9.08
C LYS A 86 13.52 3.54 9.23
N GLN A 87 14.10 4.51 8.53
CA GLN A 87 15.54 4.74 8.53
C GLN A 87 15.87 6.22 8.43
N LYS A 88 16.96 6.62 9.06
CA LYS A 88 17.56 7.94 8.87
C LYS A 88 18.26 7.97 7.52
N ILE A 89 17.81 8.87 6.64
CA ILE A 89 18.36 9.12 5.31
C ILE A 89 18.26 10.63 5.13
N SER A 90 19.39 11.30 4.85
CA SER A 90 19.45 12.74 4.66
C SER A 90 19.23 13.13 3.21
N GLY A 91 18.72 14.34 2.97
CA GLY A 91 18.54 14.90 1.62
C GLY A 91 17.33 14.35 0.88
N LEU A 92 16.34 13.81 1.59
CA LEU A 92 15.15 13.24 0.97
C LEU A 92 14.28 14.31 0.27
N SER A 93 14.32 15.56 0.71
CA SER A 93 13.63 16.67 0.05
C SER A 93 14.14 16.95 -1.37
N GLU A 94 15.38 16.64 -1.67
CA GLU A 94 15.96 16.78 -3.02
C GLU A 94 15.40 15.76 -4.02
N LEU A 95 14.80 14.67 -3.52
CA LEU A 95 14.20 13.60 -4.31
C LEU A 95 12.70 13.74 -4.51
N THR A 96 12.09 14.80 -3.94
CA THR A 96 10.64 15.04 -4.04
C THR A 96 10.29 15.84 -5.30
N ASN A 97 9.03 15.72 -5.72
CA ASN A 97 8.45 16.66 -6.69
C ASN A 97 8.10 18.00 -6.01
N GLU A 98 7.54 18.95 -6.80
CA GLU A 98 7.17 20.29 -6.32
C GLU A 98 6.13 20.29 -5.20
N GLU A 99 5.33 19.22 -5.09
CA GLU A 99 4.29 19.03 -4.06
C GLU A 99 4.81 18.33 -2.81
N GLY A 100 6.09 17.96 -2.77
CA GLY A 100 6.72 17.25 -1.66
C GLY A 100 6.54 15.73 -1.68
N TRP A 101 6.09 15.14 -2.79
CA TRP A 101 6.00 13.71 -2.93
C TRP A 101 7.29 13.09 -3.45
N LEU A 102 7.80 12.11 -2.72
CA LEU A 102 8.90 11.24 -3.12
C LEU A 102 8.31 9.91 -3.60
N SER A 103 8.43 9.63 -4.90
CA SER A 103 8.03 8.33 -5.48
C SER A 103 9.14 7.32 -5.30
N TYR A 104 8.80 6.06 -5.02
CA TYR A 104 9.75 4.96 -4.89
C TYR A 104 9.18 3.67 -5.49
N GLU A 105 10.05 2.72 -5.78
CA GLU A 105 9.69 1.42 -6.32
C GLU A 105 9.90 0.32 -5.27
N LEU A 106 8.94 -0.59 -5.16
CA LEU A 106 9.01 -1.79 -4.34
C LEU A 106 9.13 -3.01 -5.23
N SER A 107 9.85 -4.00 -4.79
CA SER A 107 9.91 -5.30 -5.43
C SER A 107 10.14 -6.42 -4.41
N PHE A 108 9.70 -7.62 -4.72
CA PHE A 108 10.15 -8.82 -4.02
C PHE A 108 11.62 -9.05 -4.34
N ASP A 109 12.45 -9.22 -3.34
CA ASP A 109 13.88 -9.53 -3.48
C ASP A 109 14.15 -11.04 -3.37
N ASP A 110 13.34 -11.75 -2.60
CA ASP A 110 13.41 -13.21 -2.53
C ASP A 110 12.83 -13.86 -3.80
N PRO A 111 13.41 -14.98 -4.25
CA PRO A 111 12.85 -15.74 -5.36
C PRO A 111 11.52 -16.38 -4.93
N HIS A 112 10.51 -16.26 -5.77
CA HIS A 112 9.21 -16.92 -5.61
C HIS A 112 9.01 -17.95 -6.75
N PRO A 113 9.71 -19.09 -6.75
CA PRO A 113 9.61 -20.08 -7.81
C PRO A 113 8.16 -20.60 -7.85
N ASN A 114 7.65 -20.79 -9.06
CA ASN A 114 6.27 -21.23 -9.33
C ASN A 114 5.17 -20.22 -8.92
N ARG A 115 5.51 -18.95 -8.76
CA ARG A 115 4.57 -17.86 -8.54
C ARG A 115 4.72 -16.80 -9.63
N VAL A 116 3.61 -16.29 -10.08
CA VAL A 116 3.59 -15.10 -10.95
C VAL A 116 3.62 -13.87 -10.05
N ILE A 117 4.44 -12.88 -10.38
CA ILE A 117 4.44 -11.57 -9.74
C ILE A 117 3.89 -10.58 -10.76
N ILE A 118 2.86 -9.83 -10.41
CA ILE A 118 2.28 -8.85 -11.33
C ILE A 118 3.21 -7.64 -11.51
N GLN A 119 2.92 -6.80 -12.51
CA GLN A 119 3.63 -5.54 -12.79
C GLN A 119 5.16 -5.73 -12.94
N ASP A 120 5.59 -6.86 -13.49
CA ASP A 120 7.02 -7.18 -13.66
C ASP A 120 7.84 -7.04 -12.36
N ASN A 121 7.23 -7.30 -11.22
CA ASN A 121 7.81 -7.12 -9.87
C ASN A 121 8.24 -5.67 -9.59
N ARG A 122 7.46 -4.68 -10.02
CA ARG A 122 7.72 -3.25 -9.85
C ARG A 122 6.47 -2.52 -9.38
N PHE A 123 6.39 -2.29 -8.08
CA PHE A 123 5.23 -1.67 -7.45
C PHE A 123 5.58 -0.25 -7.00
N GLN A 124 4.74 0.71 -7.37
CA GLN A 124 4.97 2.11 -7.04
C GLN A 124 4.42 2.47 -5.65
N GLY A 125 5.15 3.32 -4.95
CA GLY A 125 4.72 3.92 -3.70
C GLY A 125 5.15 5.38 -3.62
N GLU A 126 4.53 6.11 -2.70
CA GLU A 126 4.82 7.53 -2.49
C GLU A 126 4.93 7.86 -1.00
N VAL A 127 5.82 8.77 -0.68
CA VAL A 127 6.01 9.32 0.65
C VAL A 127 5.85 10.83 0.59
N LEU A 128 5.02 11.38 1.47
CA LEU A 128 4.95 12.82 1.66
C LEU A 128 6.09 13.28 2.55
N ILE A 129 6.91 14.20 2.06
CA ILE A 129 7.98 14.88 2.79
C ILE A 129 7.63 16.38 2.82
N PRO A 130 6.99 16.86 3.89
CA PRO A 130 6.61 18.25 4.01
C PRO A 130 7.82 19.18 3.92
N ALA A 131 7.64 20.34 3.31
CA ALA A 131 8.67 21.36 3.31
C ALA A 131 9.00 21.83 4.74
N SER A 132 10.25 22.22 4.97
CA SER A 132 10.73 22.60 6.31
C SER A 132 10.08 23.86 6.90
N ASN A 133 9.35 24.61 6.09
CA ASN A 133 8.68 25.84 6.47
C ASN A 133 7.17 25.69 6.74
N VAL A 134 6.65 24.44 6.80
CA VAL A 134 5.27 24.19 7.21
C VAL A 134 5.18 24.13 8.73
N ASP A 135 4.26 24.92 9.32
CA ASP A 135 4.09 25.02 10.77
C ASP A 135 3.30 23.83 11.34
N PHE A 136 2.33 23.29 10.59
CA PHE A 136 1.50 22.15 11.03
C PHE A 136 0.92 21.39 9.85
N GLY A 137 0.50 20.14 10.12
CA GLY A 137 -0.28 19.30 9.23
C GLY A 137 -1.67 19.04 9.81
N VAL A 138 -2.66 18.86 8.94
CA VAL A 138 -4.02 18.48 9.34
C VAL A 138 -4.30 17.06 8.85
N ILE A 139 -4.76 16.20 9.76
CA ILE A 139 -5.28 14.86 9.46
C ILE A 139 -6.74 14.88 9.84
N SER A 140 -7.63 14.57 8.90
CA SER A 140 -9.06 14.47 9.13
C SER A 140 -9.59 13.22 8.44
N ASP A 141 -10.60 12.59 9.04
CA ASP A 141 -11.42 11.64 8.29
C ASP A 141 -12.39 12.40 7.37
N ILE A 142 -13.02 11.69 6.47
CA ILE A 142 -13.92 12.27 5.49
C ILE A 142 -15.37 12.09 5.95
N ASP A 143 -15.67 10.92 6.51
CA ASP A 143 -17.02 10.56 6.92
C ASP A 143 -17.46 11.34 8.16
N ASP A 144 -18.63 11.95 8.08
CA ASP A 144 -19.26 12.77 9.12
C ASP A 144 -18.42 13.97 9.63
N THR A 145 -17.19 14.15 9.18
CA THR A 145 -16.33 15.31 9.50
C THR A 145 -16.32 16.33 8.37
N ILE A 146 -16.10 15.88 7.13
CA ILE A 146 -16.10 16.75 5.94
C ILE A 146 -17.38 16.56 5.13
N LEU A 147 -17.83 15.30 4.98
CA LEU A 147 -19.06 14.93 4.30
C LEU A 147 -20.04 14.36 5.29
N HIS A 148 -21.24 14.94 5.38
CA HIS A 148 -22.31 14.43 6.23
C HIS A 148 -22.92 13.19 5.59
N THR A 149 -22.36 12.01 5.85
CA THR A 149 -22.79 10.72 5.27
C THR A 149 -23.94 10.08 6.03
N GLY A 150 -24.20 10.48 7.29
CA GLY A 150 -25.21 9.89 8.15
C GLY A 150 -24.90 8.46 8.58
N VAL A 151 -23.64 8.00 8.47
CA VAL A 151 -23.21 6.64 8.84
C VAL A 151 -23.50 6.32 10.31
N THR A 152 -23.52 7.33 11.17
CA THR A 152 -23.86 7.19 12.60
C THR A 152 -25.34 6.93 12.86
N SER A 153 -26.23 7.10 11.84
CA SER A 153 -27.68 6.85 11.97
C SER A 153 -28.05 5.55 11.27
N PHE A 154 -28.36 4.51 12.06
CA PHE A 154 -28.77 3.19 11.57
C PHE A 154 -29.94 3.22 10.58
N LEU A 155 -30.88 4.16 10.76
CA LEU A 155 -32.03 4.36 9.86
C LEU A 155 -31.62 5.00 8.52
N LYS A 156 -30.62 5.88 8.51
CA LYS A 156 -30.11 6.52 7.28
C LYS A 156 -29.23 5.57 6.48
N MET A 157 -28.44 4.71 7.15
CA MET A 157 -27.61 3.70 6.51
C MET A 157 -28.43 2.65 5.72
N LYS A 158 -29.72 2.45 6.06
CA LYS A 158 -30.63 1.54 5.33
C LYS A 158 -31.23 2.14 4.05
N LEU A 159 -31.08 3.43 3.83
CA LEU A 159 -31.70 4.18 2.72
C LEU A 159 -30.69 4.64 1.64
N ILE A 160 -29.41 4.34 1.84
CA ILE A 160 -28.33 4.51 0.87
C ILE A 160 -27.92 3.15 0.31
#